data_42be569997a542f72b0176f64b4797e9
#
_entry.id   42be569997a542f72b0176f64b4797e9
#
_cell.length_a   1.000
_cell.length_b   1.000
_cell.length_c   1.000
_cell.angle_alpha   90.00
_cell.angle_beta   90.00
_cell.angle_gamma   90.00
#
_symmetry.space_group_name_H-M   'P 1'
#
loop_
_entity.id
_entity.type
_entity.pdbx_description
1 polymer ?
#
loop_
_entity_poly.entity_id
_entity_poly.type
_entity_poly.pdbx_seq_one_letter_code
_entity_poly.pdbx_strand_id
1 'polypeptide(L)'
;MQAGQASDRYTIAVPREFFAEWLGEKLAAFRNQTPGVQYVLTADEHADFTEANLDLAVRLAEGPGDLEGVALTAPLRVTVAAHGASDAWIDWPGAPLPEGAEAAITAASPGQALASALAGMGRTVVPLALAEGALAAGRLVALGEPEPARRAYWLVAPPPQWRSKKVRALVAYLSA
;
A
#
# COMPACT_ATOMS: atom_id res chain seq x y z
N MET A 1 -13.93 15.62 -30.36
CA MET A 1 -13.14 15.46 -30.04
C MET A 1 -12.41 14.87 -30.14
N GLN A 2 -12.40 14.87 -29.75
CA GLN A 2 -11.61 14.45 -29.85
C GLN A 2 -11.27 13.37 -29.54
N ALA A 3 -11.38 12.88 -30.54
CA ALA A 3 -10.99 11.52 -30.61
C ALA A 3 -9.77 11.25 -29.79
N GLY A 4 -8.78 11.97 -29.95
CA GLY A 4 -7.62 11.88 -29.09
C GLY A 4 -7.94 12.08 -27.62
N GLN A 5 -9.19 12.30 -27.35
CA GLN A 5 -9.66 12.54 -26.00
C GLN A 5 -10.21 11.27 -25.34
N ALA A 6 -10.03 10.13 -25.98
CA ALA A 6 -10.38 8.88 -25.33
C ALA A 6 -9.64 8.81 -24.01
N SER A 7 -10.38 8.68 -22.95
CA SER A 7 -9.82 8.66 -21.60
C SER A 7 -9.07 7.36 -21.37
N ASP A 8 -7.91 7.48 -20.78
CA ASP A 8 -7.26 6.30 -20.24
C ASP A 8 -7.97 5.94 -18.94
N ARG A 9 -8.48 4.73 -18.89
CA ARG A 9 -9.10 4.18 -17.69
C ARG A 9 -8.15 3.16 -17.10
N TYR A 10 -7.87 3.31 -15.82
CA TYR A 10 -7.04 2.37 -15.07
C TYR A 10 -7.90 1.63 -14.06
N THR A 11 -7.95 0.32 -14.17
CA THR A 11 -8.59 -0.53 -13.17
C THR A 11 -7.49 -1.11 -12.30
N ILE A 12 -7.47 -0.71 -11.03
CA ILE A 12 -6.36 -0.98 -10.11
C ILE A 12 -6.89 -1.65 -8.85
N ALA A 13 -6.31 -2.81 -8.52
CA ALA A 13 -6.55 -3.46 -7.23
C ALA A 13 -5.47 -2.96 -6.26
N VAL A 14 -5.87 -2.41 -5.13
CA VAL A 14 -4.94 -1.84 -4.15
C VAL A 14 -5.50 -2.00 -2.74
N PRO A 15 -4.67 -2.38 -1.75
CA PRO A 15 -5.10 -2.40 -0.35
C PRO A 15 -5.62 -1.02 0.05
N ARG A 16 -6.75 -0.98 0.76
CA ARG A 16 -7.38 0.28 1.14
C ARG A 16 -6.46 1.19 1.92
N GLU A 17 -5.72 0.64 2.86
CA GLU A 17 -4.81 1.41 3.70
C GLU A 17 -3.67 2.02 2.87
N PHE A 18 -3.13 1.29 1.91
CA PHE A 18 -2.06 1.82 1.07
C PHE A 18 -2.56 2.91 0.14
N PHE A 19 -3.76 2.74 -0.40
CA PHE A 19 -4.38 3.80 -1.19
C PHE A 19 -4.54 5.07 -0.35
N ALA A 20 -5.09 4.93 0.85
CA ALA A 20 -5.36 6.08 1.72
C ALA A 20 -4.08 6.80 2.14
N GLU A 21 -3.02 6.05 2.44
CA GLU A 21 -1.80 6.63 3.02
C GLU A 21 -0.76 7.03 1.97
N TRP A 22 -0.82 6.46 0.77
CA TRP A 22 0.25 6.68 -0.20
C TRP A 22 -0.22 6.91 -1.63
N LEU A 23 -0.98 5.96 -2.18
CA LEU A 23 -1.23 5.92 -3.63
C LEU A 23 -2.24 6.97 -4.09
N GLY A 24 -3.27 7.24 -3.29
CA GLY A 24 -4.35 8.15 -3.69
C GLY A 24 -3.85 9.54 -4.05
N GLU A 25 -2.96 10.09 -3.25
CA GLU A 25 -2.38 11.41 -3.49
C GLU A 25 -1.60 11.44 -4.80
N LYS A 26 -0.84 10.38 -5.07
CA LYS A 26 -0.06 10.28 -6.30
C LYS A 26 -0.94 10.12 -7.54
N LEU A 27 -2.00 9.34 -7.43
CA LEU A 27 -2.95 9.20 -8.53
C LEU A 27 -3.71 10.49 -8.80
N ALA A 28 -4.04 11.25 -7.76
CA ALA A 28 -4.64 12.56 -7.93
C ALA A 28 -3.71 13.52 -8.67
N ALA A 29 -2.43 13.52 -8.31
CA ALA A 29 -1.44 14.36 -8.98
C ALA A 29 -1.24 13.95 -10.45
N PHE A 30 -1.22 12.65 -10.73
CA PHE A 30 -1.11 12.16 -12.10
C PHE A 30 -2.30 12.62 -12.94
N ARG A 31 -3.50 12.53 -12.39
CA ARG A 31 -4.71 12.97 -13.09
C ARG A 31 -4.72 14.48 -13.35
N ASN A 32 -4.16 15.25 -12.44
CA ASN A 32 -4.04 16.70 -12.65
C ASN A 32 -3.14 17.05 -13.84
N GLN A 33 -2.11 16.22 -14.09
CA GLN A 33 -1.21 16.40 -15.23
C GLN A 33 -1.75 15.78 -16.52
N THR A 34 -2.66 14.84 -16.40
CA THR A 34 -3.20 14.08 -17.52
C THR A 34 -4.73 14.11 -17.45
N PRO A 35 -5.36 15.25 -17.81
CA PRO A 35 -6.82 15.34 -17.76
C PRO A 35 -7.48 14.26 -18.62
N GLY A 36 -8.59 13.75 -18.14
CA GLY A 36 -9.31 12.69 -18.81
C GLY A 36 -9.03 11.30 -18.26
N VAL A 37 -8.01 11.15 -17.44
CA VAL A 37 -7.73 9.88 -16.77
C VAL A 37 -8.87 9.53 -15.82
N GLN A 38 -9.28 8.27 -15.84
CA GLN A 38 -10.29 7.72 -14.95
C GLN A 38 -9.72 6.54 -14.19
N TYR A 39 -10.16 6.34 -12.96
CA TYR A 39 -9.74 5.21 -12.13
C TYR A 39 -10.95 4.39 -11.71
N VAL A 40 -10.79 3.07 -11.78
CA VAL A 40 -11.70 2.11 -11.15
C VAL A 40 -10.86 1.39 -10.11
N LEU A 41 -11.20 1.55 -8.84
CA LEU A 41 -10.41 1.03 -7.74
C LEU A 41 -11.13 -0.13 -7.07
N THR A 42 -10.38 -1.18 -6.77
CA THR A 42 -10.87 -2.32 -6.00
C THR A 42 -9.86 -2.66 -4.91
N ALA A 43 -10.34 -3.28 -3.84
CA ALA A 43 -9.48 -3.62 -2.70
C ALA A 43 -9.00 -5.07 -2.74
N ASP A 44 -9.48 -5.89 -3.67
CA ASP A 44 -9.05 -7.29 -3.78
C ASP A 44 -7.71 -7.37 -4.51
N GLU A 45 -6.63 -7.28 -3.74
CA GLU A 45 -5.27 -7.27 -4.29
C GLU A 45 -4.85 -8.60 -4.91
N HIS A 46 -5.58 -9.67 -4.64
CA HIS A 46 -5.31 -11.00 -5.20
C HIS A 46 -6.33 -11.41 -6.28
N ALA A 47 -7.14 -10.47 -6.74
CA ALA A 47 -8.10 -10.73 -7.81
C ALA A 47 -7.38 -11.19 -9.08
N ASP A 48 -8.04 -12.06 -9.83
CA ASP A 48 -7.54 -12.49 -11.13
C ASP A 48 -7.59 -11.33 -12.12
N PHE A 49 -6.49 -11.06 -12.80
CA PHE A 49 -6.40 -9.92 -13.72
C PHE A 49 -7.40 -9.99 -14.86
N THR A 50 -7.62 -11.19 -15.40
CA THR A 50 -8.56 -11.35 -16.51
C THR A 50 -9.99 -11.20 -16.06
N GLU A 51 -10.37 -11.91 -15.00
CA GLU A 51 -11.76 -11.90 -14.51
C GLU A 51 -12.16 -10.51 -14.00
N ALA A 52 -11.25 -9.83 -13.29
CA ALA A 52 -11.51 -8.50 -12.76
C ALA A 52 -11.19 -7.39 -13.74
N ASN A 53 -10.68 -7.74 -14.91
CA ASN A 53 -10.29 -6.77 -15.94
C ASN A 53 -9.31 -5.73 -15.41
N LEU A 54 -8.33 -6.18 -14.64
CA LEU A 54 -7.35 -5.29 -14.01
C LEU A 54 -6.28 -4.86 -15.00
N ASP A 55 -5.88 -3.61 -14.89
CA ASP A 55 -4.67 -3.11 -15.56
C ASP A 55 -3.44 -3.28 -14.66
N LEU A 56 -3.62 -3.07 -13.37
CA LEU A 56 -2.55 -3.09 -12.38
C LEU A 56 -3.07 -3.59 -11.04
N ALA A 57 -2.16 -4.13 -10.24
CA ALA A 57 -2.45 -4.42 -8.84
C ALA A 57 -1.28 -3.93 -7.97
N VAL A 58 -1.59 -3.56 -6.74
CA VAL A 58 -0.59 -3.25 -5.74
C VAL A 58 -0.65 -4.34 -4.68
N ARG A 59 0.50 -4.88 -4.33
CA ARG A 59 0.60 -5.98 -3.35
C ARG A 59 1.74 -5.73 -2.38
N LEU A 60 1.51 -6.05 -1.12
CA LEU A 60 2.58 -6.12 -0.14
C LEU A 60 3.25 -7.47 -0.30
N ALA A 61 4.45 -7.49 -0.86
CA ALA A 61 5.12 -8.72 -1.27
C ALA A 61 6.63 -8.58 -1.25
N GLU A 62 7.33 -9.70 -1.39
CA GLU A 62 8.79 -9.72 -1.44
C GLU A 62 9.31 -9.36 -2.84
N GLY A 63 8.45 -9.41 -3.84
CA GLY A 63 8.77 -9.10 -5.22
C GLY A 63 7.56 -9.25 -6.11
N PRO A 64 7.71 -9.11 -7.42
CA PRO A 64 6.58 -9.18 -8.35
C PRO A 64 6.05 -10.61 -8.58
N GLY A 65 6.76 -11.65 -8.13
CA GLY A 65 6.38 -13.03 -8.40
C GLY A 65 6.50 -13.36 -9.88
N ASP A 66 5.47 -14.00 -10.43
CA ASP A 66 5.45 -14.35 -11.85
C ASP A 66 5.02 -13.18 -12.75
N LEU A 67 4.75 -12.03 -12.16
CA LEU A 67 4.31 -10.84 -12.88
C LEU A 67 5.48 -9.90 -13.13
N GLU A 68 5.25 -8.91 -13.98
CA GLU A 68 6.17 -7.77 -14.10
C GLU A 68 5.84 -6.78 -12.99
N GLY A 69 6.83 -6.06 -12.50
CA GLY A 69 6.55 -5.11 -11.43
C GLY A 69 7.69 -4.22 -11.03
N VAL A 70 7.35 -3.19 -10.25
CA VAL A 70 8.32 -2.31 -9.61
C VAL A 70 7.92 -2.12 -8.14
N ALA A 71 8.90 -1.96 -7.28
CA ALA A 71 8.64 -1.60 -5.89
C ALA A 71 8.27 -0.12 -5.82
N LEU A 72 7.15 0.19 -5.19
CA LEU A 72 6.72 1.58 -4.99
C LEU A 72 7.32 2.18 -3.73
N THR A 73 7.63 1.36 -2.75
CA THR A 73 8.15 1.80 -1.45
C THR A 73 9.39 1.01 -1.10
N ALA A 74 10.19 1.56 -0.20
CA ALA A 74 11.31 0.82 0.37
C ALA A 74 10.80 -0.29 1.29
N PRO A 75 11.51 -1.43 1.37
CA PRO A 75 11.12 -2.53 2.25
C PRO A 75 11.55 -2.22 3.69
N LEU A 76 10.79 -1.35 4.34
CA LEU A 76 11.03 -0.93 5.72
C LEU A 76 9.77 -1.11 6.55
N ARG A 77 9.97 -1.40 7.84
CA ARG A 77 8.90 -1.53 8.82
C ARG A 77 9.24 -0.72 10.06
N VAL A 78 8.24 -0.37 10.83
CA VAL A 78 8.43 0.42 12.04
C VAL A 78 7.41 -0.02 13.10
N THR A 79 7.85 -0.03 14.36
CA THR A 79 6.96 -0.27 15.49
C THR A 79 6.34 1.05 15.92
N VAL A 80 5.03 1.09 16.02
CA VAL A 80 4.29 2.32 16.31
C VAL A 80 3.23 2.10 17.37
N ALA A 81 2.89 3.17 18.08
CA ALA A 81 1.77 3.21 19.02
C ALA A 81 1.27 4.65 19.11
N ALA A 82 0.03 4.83 19.54
CA ALA A 82 -0.45 6.16 19.87
C ALA A 82 0.21 6.60 21.18
N HIS A 83 0.34 7.91 21.36
CA HIS A 83 0.90 8.46 22.60
C HIS A 83 0.06 8.03 23.80
N GLY A 84 0.69 7.47 24.81
CA GLY A 84 0.01 7.00 26.02
C GLY A 84 -0.80 5.72 25.84
N ALA A 85 -0.60 5.00 24.74
CA ALA A 85 -1.31 3.74 24.50
C ALA A 85 -0.82 2.62 25.44
N SER A 86 -1.66 1.58 25.54
CA SER A 86 -1.29 0.33 26.20
C SER A 86 -0.02 -0.27 25.56
N ASP A 87 0.71 -1.05 26.34
CA ASP A 87 1.87 -1.79 25.85
C ASP A 87 1.50 -3.16 25.24
N ALA A 88 0.21 -3.42 25.09
CA ALA A 88 -0.27 -4.62 24.43
C ALA A 88 0.20 -4.68 22.97
N TRP A 89 0.37 -5.90 22.46
CA TRP A 89 0.74 -6.11 21.08
C TRP A 89 -0.48 -6.34 20.20
N ILE A 90 -0.44 -5.74 19.03
CA ILE A 90 -1.42 -5.93 17.96
C ILE A 90 -0.71 -6.70 16.85
N ASP A 91 -1.19 -7.91 16.58
CA ASP A 91 -0.64 -8.79 15.54
C ASP A 91 -1.45 -8.72 14.26
N TRP A 92 -0.81 -9.06 13.15
CA TRP A 92 -1.46 -9.28 11.86
C TRP A 92 -0.58 -10.24 11.06
N PRO A 93 -1.11 -10.94 10.03
CA PRO A 93 -0.35 -11.94 9.30
C PRO A 93 0.94 -11.39 8.70
N GLY A 94 2.07 -11.92 9.13
CA GLY A 94 3.39 -11.49 8.70
C GLY A 94 4.04 -10.41 9.53
N ALA A 95 3.38 -9.92 10.59
CA ALA A 95 4.00 -8.98 11.49
C ALA A 95 5.00 -9.72 12.38
N PRO A 96 6.23 -9.20 12.54
CA PRO A 96 7.16 -9.78 13.50
C PRO A 96 6.81 -9.31 14.89
N LEU A 97 6.56 -10.24 15.82
CA LEU A 97 6.41 -9.94 17.24
C LEU A 97 7.69 -10.34 17.96
N PRO A 98 8.04 -9.65 19.04
CA PRO A 98 9.13 -10.09 19.88
C PRO A 98 8.90 -11.52 20.37
N GLU A 99 9.97 -12.27 20.54
CA GLU A 99 9.89 -13.63 21.07
C GLU A 99 9.21 -13.62 22.44
N GLY A 100 8.26 -14.52 22.61
CA GLY A 100 7.51 -14.64 23.87
C GLY A 100 6.39 -13.63 24.04
N ALA A 101 6.22 -12.69 23.11
CA ALA A 101 5.13 -11.73 23.18
C ALA A 101 3.80 -12.39 22.80
N GLU A 102 2.75 -12.01 23.53
CA GLU A 102 1.39 -12.43 23.19
C GLU A 102 0.63 -11.25 22.61
N ALA A 103 -0.13 -11.51 21.57
CA ALA A 103 -0.99 -10.48 20.98
C ALA A 103 -2.29 -10.39 21.76
N ALA A 104 -2.64 -9.19 22.19
CA ALA A 104 -3.96 -8.93 22.76
C ALA A 104 -4.99 -8.70 21.67
N ILE A 105 -4.55 -8.25 20.50
CA ILE A 105 -5.41 -7.98 19.35
C ILE A 105 -4.79 -8.68 18.14
N THR A 106 -5.60 -9.39 17.37
CA THR A 106 -5.18 -9.98 16.11
C THR A 106 -6.00 -9.35 15.00
N ALA A 107 -5.30 -8.61 14.12
CA ALA A 107 -5.92 -7.94 12.98
C ALA A 107 -5.74 -8.80 11.72
N ALA A 108 -6.63 -8.61 10.76
CA ALA A 108 -6.57 -9.36 9.50
C ALA A 108 -5.56 -8.78 8.51
N SER A 109 -5.20 -7.51 8.68
CA SER A 109 -4.35 -6.79 7.73
C SER A 109 -3.53 -5.73 8.46
N PRO A 110 -2.47 -5.22 7.82
CA PRO A 110 -1.72 -4.12 8.42
C PRO A 110 -2.57 -2.85 8.54
N GLY A 111 -3.59 -2.68 7.70
CA GLY A 111 -4.52 -1.56 7.82
C GLY A 111 -5.34 -1.61 9.10
N GLN A 112 -5.87 -2.78 9.46
CA GLN A 112 -6.58 -2.94 10.72
C GLN A 112 -5.65 -2.79 11.91
N ALA A 113 -4.42 -3.29 11.81
CA ALA A 113 -3.42 -3.14 12.86
C ALA A 113 -3.09 -1.66 13.08
N LEU A 114 -2.90 -0.92 12.00
CA LEU A 114 -2.64 0.51 12.07
C LEU A 114 -3.82 1.26 12.72
N ALA A 115 -5.04 0.94 12.31
CA ALA A 115 -6.25 1.55 12.89
C ALA A 115 -6.36 1.25 14.39
N SER A 116 -6.03 0.03 14.79
CA SER A 116 -6.03 -0.36 16.20
C SER A 116 -4.99 0.43 17.00
N ALA A 117 -3.81 0.63 16.44
CA ALA A 117 -2.77 1.44 17.10
C ALA A 117 -3.21 2.90 17.21
N LEU A 118 -3.82 3.45 16.16
CA LEU A 118 -4.34 4.82 16.16
C LEU A 118 -5.44 5.00 17.21
N ALA A 119 -6.21 3.95 17.47
CA ALA A 119 -7.25 3.96 18.50
C ALA A 119 -6.68 3.85 19.92
N GLY A 120 -5.39 3.66 20.06
CA GLY A 120 -4.75 3.54 21.38
C GLY A 120 -4.78 2.13 21.96
N MET A 121 -5.09 1.11 21.17
CA MET A 121 -5.24 -0.26 21.65
C MET A 121 -3.91 -0.95 21.96
N GLY A 122 -2.80 -0.43 21.45
CA GLY A 122 -1.50 -1.05 21.69
C GLY A 122 -0.47 -0.64 20.64
N ARG A 123 0.54 -1.47 20.50
CA ARG A 123 1.65 -1.26 19.56
C ARG A 123 1.63 -2.32 18.48
N THR A 124 2.09 -1.95 17.29
CA THR A 124 2.15 -2.87 16.17
C THR A 124 3.35 -2.55 15.29
N VAL A 125 3.77 -3.53 14.49
CA VAL A 125 4.83 -3.35 13.49
C VAL A 125 4.16 -3.33 12.13
N VAL A 126 4.30 -2.23 11.41
CA VAL A 126 3.65 -2.05 10.10
C VAL A 126 4.68 -1.56 9.07
N PRO A 127 4.38 -1.72 7.76
CA PRO A 127 5.20 -1.08 6.75
C PRO A 127 5.33 0.42 7.02
N LEU A 128 6.54 0.94 6.92
CA LEU A 128 6.79 2.35 7.20
C LEU A 128 5.90 3.25 6.34
N ALA A 129 5.68 2.88 5.07
CA ALA A 129 4.86 3.67 4.16
C ALA A 129 3.45 3.92 4.68
N LEU A 130 2.89 3.01 5.48
CA LEU A 130 1.56 3.19 6.07
C LEU A 130 1.56 4.14 7.27
N ALA A 131 2.69 4.27 7.95
CA ALA A 131 2.76 5.01 9.20
C ALA A 131 3.29 6.43 9.05
N GLU A 132 3.96 6.73 7.95
CA GLU A 132 4.67 8.01 7.78
C GLU A 132 3.77 9.22 8.00
N GLY A 133 2.57 9.20 7.44
CA GLY A 133 1.64 10.32 7.60
C GLY A 133 1.21 10.53 9.04
N ALA A 134 0.88 9.47 9.75
CA ALA A 134 0.46 9.54 11.15
C ALA A 134 1.62 9.94 12.07
N LEU A 135 2.83 9.47 11.77
CA LEU A 135 4.03 9.88 12.51
C LEU A 135 4.30 11.37 12.32
N ALA A 136 4.24 11.85 11.09
CA ALA A 136 4.46 13.25 10.78
C ALA A 136 3.40 14.15 11.45
N ALA A 137 2.16 13.67 11.54
CA ALA A 137 1.06 14.41 12.15
C ALA A 137 1.02 14.28 13.68
N GLY A 138 1.91 13.48 14.27
CA GLY A 138 1.94 13.26 15.71
C GLY A 138 0.83 12.39 16.25
N ARG A 139 0.09 11.68 15.37
CA ARG A 139 -0.96 10.76 15.80
C ARG A 139 -0.43 9.39 16.24
N LEU A 140 0.78 9.06 15.82
CA LEU A 140 1.53 7.89 16.26
C LEU A 140 2.93 8.33 16.66
N VAL A 141 3.55 7.53 17.51
CA VAL A 141 4.98 7.66 17.83
C VAL A 141 5.68 6.38 17.43
N ALA A 142 6.90 6.53 16.93
CA ALA A 142 7.74 5.39 16.60
C ALA A 142 8.41 4.88 17.88
N LEU A 143 8.38 3.57 18.08
CA LEU A 143 9.02 2.92 19.23
C LEU A 143 10.36 2.31 18.82
N GLY A 144 11.12 3.04 18.03
CA GLY A 144 12.42 2.63 17.53
C GLY A 144 12.62 3.13 16.10
N GLU A 145 13.80 2.87 15.57
CA GLU A 145 14.12 3.23 14.20
C GLU A 145 13.44 2.27 13.22
N PRO A 146 13.13 2.73 11.99
CA PRO A 146 12.69 1.81 10.95
C PRO A 146 13.73 0.70 10.72
N GLU A 147 13.24 -0.51 10.46
CA GLU A 147 14.08 -1.68 10.24
C GLU A 147 13.81 -2.25 8.84
N PRO A 148 14.80 -2.95 8.26
CA PRO A 148 14.58 -3.67 7.02
C PRO A 148 13.43 -4.66 7.15
N ALA A 149 12.62 -4.78 6.10
CA ALA A 149 11.55 -5.74 6.00
C ALA A 149 11.73 -6.55 4.71
N ARG A 150 11.10 -7.73 4.66
CA ARG A 150 11.16 -8.53 3.44
C ARG A 150 10.21 -8.03 2.37
N ARG A 151 9.12 -7.41 2.78
CA ARG A 151 8.06 -6.99 1.88
C ARG A 151 8.04 -5.49 1.67
N ALA A 152 7.67 -5.10 0.46
CA ALA A 152 7.39 -3.72 0.09
C ALA A 152 6.09 -3.71 -0.69
N TYR A 153 5.56 -2.53 -0.97
CA TYR A 153 4.41 -2.43 -1.87
C TYR A 153 4.90 -2.43 -3.31
N TRP A 154 4.44 -3.42 -4.07
CA TRP A 154 4.80 -3.64 -5.45
C TRP A 154 3.63 -3.33 -6.37
N LEU A 155 3.91 -2.59 -7.44
CA LEU A 155 2.96 -2.37 -8.53
C LEU A 155 3.25 -3.44 -9.57
N VAL A 156 2.26 -4.27 -9.87
CA VAL A 156 2.44 -5.46 -10.70
C VAL A 156 1.37 -5.59 -11.78
N ALA A 157 1.70 -6.27 -12.85
CA ALA A 157 0.75 -6.67 -13.89
C ALA A 157 1.34 -7.80 -14.73
N PRO A 158 0.48 -8.59 -15.39
CA PRO A 158 0.97 -9.54 -16.40
C PRO A 158 1.66 -8.79 -17.56
N PRO A 159 2.56 -9.45 -18.29
CA PRO A 159 3.30 -8.79 -19.37
C PRO A 159 2.44 -8.02 -20.37
N PRO A 160 1.29 -8.52 -20.85
CA PRO A 160 0.49 -7.74 -21.80
C PRO A 160 0.03 -6.39 -21.24
N GLN A 161 -0.49 -6.36 -20.02
CA GLN A 161 -0.91 -5.12 -19.38
C GLN A 161 0.28 -4.22 -19.06
N TRP A 162 1.37 -4.82 -18.58
CA TRP A 162 2.58 -4.07 -18.21
C TRP A 162 3.16 -3.31 -19.41
N ARG A 163 3.06 -3.88 -20.60
CA ARG A 163 3.60 -3.30 -21.83
C ARG A 163 2.67 -2.28 -22.47
N SER A 164 1.43 -2.16 -22.01
CA SER A 164 0.51 -1.19 -22.62
C SER A 164 1.01 0.23 -22.39
N LYS A 165 0.68 1.10 -23.35
CA LYS A 165 1.15 2.49 -23.30
C LYS A 165 0.68 3.21 -22.06
N LYS A 166 -0.61 3.06 -21.70
CA LYS A 166 -1.16 3.74 -20.54
C LYS A 166 -0.52 3.27 -19.23
N VAL A 167 -0.30 1.95 -19.09
CA VAL A 167 0.32 1.40 -17.88
C VAL A 167 1.76 1.89 -17.77
N ARG A 168 2.51 1.88 -18.86
CA ARG A 168 3.88 2.39 -18.89
C ARG A 168 3.96 3.84 -18.43
N ALA A 169 3.01 4.67 -18.86
CA ALA A 169 2.96 6.08 -18.46
C ALA A 169 2.76 6.23 -16.94
N LEU A 170 1.82 5.48 -16.39
CA LEU A 170 1.57 5.54 -14.95
C LEU A 170 2.73 4.97 -14.14
N VAL A 171 3.31 3.84 -14.58
CA VAL A 171 4.47 3.24 -13.92
C VAL A 171 5.63 4.23 -13.89
N ALA A 172 5.92 4.88 -15.01
CA ALA A 172 6.99 5.87 -15.08
C ALA A 172 6.75 7.02 -14.10
N TYR A 173 5.51 7.48 -13.99
CA TYR A 173 5.17 8.57 -13.06
C TYR A 173 5.35 8.14 -11.60
N LEU A 174 4.86 6.95 -11.24
CA LEU A 174 4.92 6.48 -9.86
C LEU A 174 6.34 6.08 -9.42
N SER A 175 7.22 5.78 -10.37
CA SER A 175 8.60 5.37 -10.10
C SER A 175 9.60 6.52 -10.14
N ALA A 176 9.14 7.69 -10.49
CA ALA A 176 10.01 8.85 -10.61
C ALA A 176 10.45 9.41 -9.26
#